data_8a1e75567f3e2d9a90c979bf341bcfe7
#
_entry.id   8a1e75567f3e2d9a90c979bf341bcfe7
#
_cell.length_a   1.000
_cell.length_b   1.000
_cell.length_c   1.000
_cell.angle_alpha   90.00
_cell.angle_beta   90.00
_cell.angle_gamma   90.00
#
_symmetry.space_group_name_H-M   'P 1'
#
loop_
_entity.id
_entity.type
_entity.pdbx_description
1 polymer ?
#
loop_
_entity_poly.entity_id
_entity_poly.type
_entity_poly.pdbx_seq_one_letter_code
_entity_poly.pdbx_strand_id
1 'polypeptide(L)'
;MSGKNGEKLSRRLYERVQELWPQYLRHPFVTQMAEGTLPVEKFRYYMLQDYLYLRDYVKICAAIIQKADDFEQIRFLSGEMSDTIGETARTHLPFMKRLGITEKDIRLARPHMDNSAYSHYMLWEAQAGDVLTGLVALLNCSWSYAYVAEEMVKRCPDALCHENYGAWFAGYVSEEYRETNQALIDQIDRLGASADEETIQRLCGIFETCCRFDLRFWDMVYTMGENGDDP
;
A
#
# COMPACT_ATOMS: atom_id res chain seq x y z
N MET A 1 -8.55 12.66 -34.04
CA MET A 1 -8.93 12.48 -32.64
C MET A 1 -7.81 13.11 -31.84
N SER A 2 -8.05 14.26 -31.21
CA SER A 2 -7.01 15.01 -30.47
C SER A 2 -6.68 14.23 -29.21
N GLY A 3 -5.50 13.59 -29.17
CA GLY A 3 -4.99 12.95 -27.98
C GLY A 3 -4.83 14.00 -26.88
N LYS A 4 -5.21 13.66 -25.66
CA LYS A 4 -4.94 14.41 -24.41
C LYS A 4 -3.41 14.40 -24.12
N ASN A 5 -2.60 14.93 -25.05
CA ASN A 5 -1.16 15.08 -24.87
C ASN A 5 -0.92 16.13 -23.78
N GLY A 6 -0.51 15.69 -22.60
CA GLY A 6 -0.15 16.54 -21.46
C GLY A 6 -0.84 16.20 -20.14
N GLU A 7 -1.71 15.20 -20.09
CA GLU A 7 -2.31 14.75 -18.83
C GLU A 7 -1.35 13.84 -18.08
N LYS A 8 -1.13 14.12 -16.78
CA LYS A 8 -0.27 13.30 -15.91
C LYS A 8 -0.81 11.89 -15.77
N LEU A 9 0.09 10.88 -15.76
CA LEU A 9 -0.30 9.48 -15.60
C LEU A 9 -0.99 9.26 -14.25
N SER A 10 -0.48 9.85 -13.18
CA SER A 10 -1.09 9.78 -11.84
C SER A 10 -2.56 10.21 -11.84
N ARG A 11 -2.91 11.25 -12.59
CA ARG A 11 -4.30 11.66 -12.74
C ARG A 11 -5.17 10.59 -13.40
N ARG A 12 -4.66 9.93 -14.45
CA ARG A 12 -5.35 8.84 -15.15
C ARG A 12 -5.55 7.63 -14.22
N LEU A 13 -4.53 7.31 -13.40
CA LEU A 13 -4.61 6.26 -12.38
C LEU A 13 -5.71 6.58 -11.35
N TYR A 14 -5.73 7.81 -10.83
CA TYR A 14 -6.76 8.22 -9.87
C TYR A 14 -8.17 8.21 -10.47
N GLU A 15 -8.36 8.75 -11.67
CA GLU A 15 -9.66 8.72 -12.37
C GLU A 15 -10.18 7.29 -12.56
N ARG A 16 -9.28 6.32 -12.76
CA ARG A 16 -9.64 4.90 -12.91
C ARG A 16 -10.24 4.30 -11.64
N VAL A 17 -9.82 4.76 -10.47
CA VAL A 17 -10.18 4.18 -9.17
C VAL A 17 -11.08 5.09 -8.32
N GLN A 18 -11.50 6.23 -8.83
CA GLN A 18 -12.29 7.22 -8.09
C GLN A 18 -13.63 6.68 -7.54
N GLU A 19 -14.18 5.59 -8.11
CA GLU A 19 -15.38 4.91 -7.60
C GLU A 19 -15.04 3.77 -6.63
N LEU A 20 -13.80 3.30 -6.64
CA LEU A 20 -13.33 2.19 -5.83
C LEU A 20 -12.85 2.68 -4.45
N TRP A 21 -12.02 3.73 -4.39
CA TRP A 21 -11.47 4.25 -3.15
C TRP A 21 -12.51 4.71 -2.11
N PRO A 22 -13.68 5.28 -2.46
CA PRO A 22 -14.74 5.53 -1.48
C PRO A 22 -15.26 4.25 -0.77
N GLN A 23 -15.03 3.06 -1.31
CA GLN A 23 -15.39 1.81 -0.66
C GLN A 23 -14.48 1.52 0.53
N TYR A 24 -13.20 1.89 0.46
CA TYR A 24 -12.26 1.80 1.59
C TYR A 24 -12.77 2.56 2.81
N LEU A 25 -13.28 3.79 2.57
CA LEU A 25 -13.79 4.68 3.62
C LEU A 25 -15.08 4.18 4.29
N ARG A 26 -15.74 3.19 3.71
CA ARG A 26 -16.93 2.54 4.24
C ARG A 26 -16.64 1.14 4.78
N HIS A 27 -15.41 0.66 4.59
CA HIS A 27 -15.04 -0.66 5.05
C HIS A 27 -15.07 -0.73 6.58
N PRO A 28 -15.70 -1.76 7.20
CA PRO A 28 -15.89 -1.81 8.65
C PRO A 28 -14.57 -1.84 9.43
N PHE A 29 -13.49 -2.42 8.89
CA PHE A 29 -12.17 -2.34 9.52
C PHE A 29 -11.71 -0.90 9.67
N VAL A 30 -11.80 -0.10 8.60
CA VAL A 30 -11.35 1.29 8.55
C VAL A 30 -12.21 2.19 9.43
N THR A 31 -13.55 2.07 9.31
CA THR A 31 -14.48 2.91 10.11
C THR A 31 -14.38 2.62 11.59
N GLN A 32 -14.38 1.35 11.99
CA GLN A 32 -14.27 0.96 13.40
C GLN A 32 -12.88 1.32 13.98
N MET A 33 -11.82 1.26 13.19
CA MET A 33 -10.49 1.71 13.61
C MET A 33 -10.50 3.22 13.90
N ALA A 34 -11.08 4.03 13.01
CA ALA A 34 -11.19 5.47 13.19
C ALA A 34 -12.08 5.85 14.39
N GLU A 35 -13.16 5.11 14.62
CA GLU A 35 -14.09 5.28 15.74
C GLU A 35 -13.56 4.69 17.07
N GLY A 36 -12.42 3.97 17.02
CA GLY A 36 -11.87 3.30 18.20
C GLY A 36 -12.65 2.07 18.67
N THR A 37 -13.55 1.54 17.85
CA THR A 37 -14.43 0.41 18.18
C THR A 37 -13.97 -0.92 17.58
N LEU A 38 -12.92 -0.92 16.75
CA LEU A 38 -12.37 -2.14 16.17
C LEU A 38 -11.85 -3.07 17.28
N PRO A 39 -12.21 -4.37 17.29
CA PRO A 39 -11.58 -5.33 18.19
C PRO A 39 -10.05 -5.38 18.00
N VAL A 40 -9.30 -5.28 19.09
CA VAL A 40 -7.83 -5.18 19.04
C VAL A 40 -7.19 -6.41 18.40
N GLU A 41 -7.82 -7.57 18.48
CA GLU A 41 -7.37 -8.82 17.87
C GLU A 41 -7.34 -8.72 16.34
N LYS A 42 -8.31 -8.05 15.74
CA LYS A 42 -8.33 -7.79 14.29
C LYS A 42 -7.17 -6.87 13.88
N PHE A 43 -6.88 -5.87 14.68
CA PHE A 43 -5.76 -4.99 14.43
C PHE A 43 -4.41 -5.70 14.66
N ARG A 44 -4.31 -6.60 15.64
CA ARG A 44 -3.12 -7.46 15.81
C ARG A 44 -2.90 -8.36 14.60
N TYR A 45 -3.97 -8.96 14.08
CA TYR A 45 -3.90 -9.78 12.87
C TYR A 45 -3.47 -8.95 11.65
N TYR A 46 -4.06 -7.75 11.48
CA TYR A 46 -3.62 -6.78 10.48
C TYR A 46 -2.12 -6.52 10.57
N MET A 47 -1.60 -6.17 11.75
CA MET A 47 -0.18 -5.85 11.93
C MET A 47 0.75 -7.02 11.57
N LEU A 48 0.34 -8.26 11.83
CA LEU A 48 1.10 -9.44 11.41
C LEU A 48 1.08 -9.62 9.89
N GLN A 49 -0.08 -9.49 9.26
CA GLN A 49 -0.21 -9.64 7.81
C GLN A 49 0.48 -8.50 7.07
N ASP A 50 0.40 -7.28 7.57
CA ASP A 50 1.07 -6.11 7.04
C ASP A 50 2.60 -6.22 7.13
N TYR A 51 3.13 -6.67 8.27
CA TYR A 51 4.57 -6.95 8.41
C TYR A 51 5.07 -7.98 7.38
N LEU A 52 4.29 -9.02 7.10
CA LEU A 52 4.62 -10.01 6.07
C LEU A 52 4.53 -9.41 4.66
N TYR A 53 3.54 -8.55 4.41
CA TYR A 53 3.39 -7.81 3.16
C TYR A 53 4.58 -6.88 2.91
N LEU A 54 5.01 -6.08 3.90
CA LEU A 54 6.15 -5.18 3.77
C LEU A 54 7.46 -5.92 3.48
N ARG A 55 7.64 -7.12 4.03
CA ARG A 55 8.77 -7.98 3.67
C ARG A 55 8.78 -8.31 2.17
N ASP A 56 7.62 -8.58 1.59
CA ASP A 56 7.51 -8.89 0.17
C ASP A 56 7.55 -7.61 -0.69
N TYR A 57 7.04 -6.48 -0.20
CA TYR A 57 7.21 -5.15 -0.80
C TYR A 57 8.69 -4.79 -1.04
N VAL A 58 9.54 -5.02 -0.05
CA VAL A 58 11.00 -4.82 -0.17
C VAL A 58 11.59 -5.68 -1.31
N LYS A 59 11.13 -6.93 -1.47
CA LYS A 59 11.58 -7.79 -2.58
C LYS A 59 11.07 -7.31 -3.94
N ILE A 60 9.88 -6.73 -3.98
CA ILE A 60 9.33 -6.12 -5.19
C ILE A 60 10.17 -4.91 -5.59
N CYS A 61 10.55 -4.03 -4.65
CA CYS A 61 11.49 -2.95 -4.91
C CYS A 61 12.81 -3.47 -5.50
N ALA A 62 13.37 -4.54 -4.95
CA ALA A 62 14.59 -5.16 -5.47
C ALA A 62 14.43 -5.71 -6.89
N ALA A 63 13.25 -6.26 -7.23
CA ALA A 63 12.94 -6.73 -8.58
C ALA A 63 12.84 -5.55 -9.58
N ILE A 64 12.28 -4.41 -9.15
CA ILE A 64 12.22 -3.19 -9.99
C ILE A 64 13.63 -2.61 -10.19
N ILE A 65 14.48 -2.60 -9.15
CA ILE A 65 15.88 -2.14 -9.25
C ILE A 65 16.64 -2.90 -10.36
N GLN A 66 16.37 -4.18 -10.55
CA GLN A 66 17.01 -4.97 -11.62
C GLN A 66 16.65 -4.48 -13.04
N LYS A 67 15.59 -3.69 -13.18
CA LYS A 67 15.13 -3.11 -14.45
C LYS A 67 15.59 -1.67 -14.66
N ALA A 68 16.19 -1.05 -13.63
CA ALA A 68 16.61 0.34 -13.69
C ALA A 68 17.86 0.50 -14.57
N ASP A 69 17.80 1.44 -15.50
CA ASP A 69 18.87 1.68 -16.50
C ASP A 69 19.89 2.72 -16.04
N ASP A 70 19.57 3.52 -15.01
CA ASP A 70 20.42 4.60 -14.53
C ASP A 70 20.52 4.66 -13.00
N PHE A 71 21.56 5.35 -12.51
CA PHE A 71 21.80 5.51 -11.08
C PHE A 71 20.77 6.37 -10.34
N GLU A 72 20.03 7.23 -11.04
CA GLU A 72 18.97 8.04 -10.42
C GLU A 72 17.80 7.13 -10.01
N GLN A 73 17.35 6.27 -10.93
CA GLN A 73 16.32 5.27 -10.65
C GLN A 73 16.75 4.27 -9.57
N ILE A 74 18.00 3.77 -9.66
CA ILE A 74 18.54 2.84 -8.65
C ILE A 74 18.57 3.51 -7.27
N ARG A 75 19.01 4.76 -7.18
CA ARG A 75 19.06 5.50 -5.91
C ARG A 75 17.67 5.71 -5.33
N PHE A 76 16.71 6.14 -6.15
CA PHE A 76 15.33 6.34 -5.74
C PHE A 76 14.73 5.05 -5.17
N LEU A 77 14.77 3.96 -5.91
CA LEU A 77 14.23 2.66 -5.51
C LEU A 77 14.97 2.05 -4.30
N SER A 78 16.28 2.28 -4.19
CA SER A 78 17.05 1.87 -3.01
C SER A 78 16.66 2.67 -1.78
N GLY A 79 16.29 3.94 -1.93
CA GLY A 79 15.71 4.78 -0.89
C GLY A 79 14.39 4.19 -0.40
N GLU A 80 13.42 3.98 -1.28
CA GLU A 80 12.12 3.37 -0.97
C GLU A 80 12.27 2.04 -0.22
N MET A 81 13.16 1.18 -0.69
CA MET A 81 13.46 -0.10 -0.04
C MET A 81 14.05 0.09 1.37
N SER A 82 15.01 1.01 1.52
CA SER A 82 15.67 1.32 2.79
C SER A 82 14.69 1.92 3.81
N ASP A 83 13.81 2.82 3.35
CA ASP A 83 12.83 3.50 4.19
C ASP A 83 11.77 2.50 4.68
N THR A 84 11.29 1.60 3.83
CA THR A 84 10.39 0.50 4.21
C THR A 84 11.04 -0.43 5.25
N ILE A 85 12.30 -0.82 5.07
CA ILE A 85 13.04 -1.61 6.07
C ILE A 85 13.18 -0.83 7.38
N GLY A 86 13.53 0.45 7.30
CA GLY A 86 13.65 1.34 8.46
C GLY A 86 12.33 1.51 9.20
N GLU A 87 11.23 1.66 8.49
CA GLU A 87 9.88 1.77 9.07
C GLU A 87 9.49 0.49 9.81
N THR A 88 9.75 -0.69 9.25
CA THR A 88 9.45 -1.95 9.96
C THR A 88 10.18 -2.04 11.30
N ALA A 89 11.43 -1.59 11.35
CA ALA A 89 12.23 -1.63 12.57
C ALA A 89 11.83 -0.54 13.60
N ARG A 90 11.56 0.68 13.11
CA ARG A 90 11.29 1.83 13.99
C ARG A 90 9.83 1.96 14.41
N THR A 91 8.91 1.50 13.58
CA THR A 91 7.46 1.69 13.76
C THR A 91 6.73 0.38 13.99
N HIS A 92 6.79 -0.58 13.06
CA HIS A 92 6.01 -1.81 13.12
C HIS A 92 6.39 -2.69 14.31
N LEU A 93 7.65 -3.04 14.48
CA LEU A 93 8.07 -3.94 15.57
C LEU A 93 7.80 -3.36 16.96
N PRO A 94 8.11 -2.07 17.26
CA PRO A 94 7.72 -1.47 18.54
C PRO A 94 6.20 -1.43 18.73
N PHE A 95 5.44 -1.16 17.68
CA PHE A 95 3.98 -1.13 17.75
C PHE A 95 3.39 -2.52 17.99
N MET A 96 3.85 -3.53 17.27
CA MET A 96 3.47 -4.92 17.48
C MET A 96 3.75 -5.38 18.92
N LYS A 97 4.90 -4.99 19.47
CA LYS A 97 5.26 -5.28 20.86
C LYS A 97 4.27 -4.65 21.86
N ARG A 98 3.84 -3.40 21.64
CA ARG A 98 2.82 -2.73 22.48
C ARG A 98 1.48 -3.48 22.43
N LEU A 99 1.12 -4.02 21.27
CA LEU A 99 -0.06 -4.84 21.06
C LEU A 99 0.07 -6.26 21.63
N GLY A 100 1.20 -6.61 22.27
CA GLY A 100 1.45 -7.94 22.82
C GLY A 100 1.74 -9.02 21.78
N ILE A 101 2.13 -8.63 20.55
CA ILE A 101 2.59 -9.56 19.53
C ILE A 101 4.04 -9.92 19.85
N THR A 102 4.32 -11.20 20.04
CA THR A 102 5.64 -11.70 20.43
C THR A 102 6.49 -12.06 19.21
N GLU A 103 7.82 -12.17 19.41
CA GLU A 103 8.72 -12.68 18.37
C GLU A 103 8.35 -14.10 17.90
N LYS A 104 7.74 -14.91 18.80
CA LYS A 104 7.22 -16.22 18.44
C LYS A 104 6.05 -16.11 17.47
N ASP A 105 5.12 -15.19 17.72
CA ASP A 105 3.97 -14.95 16.84
C ASP A 105 4.45 -14.52 15.46
N ILE A 106 5.39 -13.57 15.37
CA ILE A 106 5.99 -13.12 14.11
C ILE A 106 6.67 -14.29 13.36
N ARG A 107 7.44 -15.11 14.05
CA ARG A 107 8.15 -16.24 13.45
C ARG A 107 7.22 -17.34 12.93
N LEU A 108 6.09 -17.55 13.60
CA LEU A 108 5.09 -18.55 13.24
C LEU A 108 4.06 -18.04 12.23
N ALA A 109 3.92 -16.71 12.10
CA ALA A 109 2.99 -16.11 11.17
C ALA A 109 3.25 -16.59 9.73
N ARG A 110 2.16 -16.79 9.01
CA ARG A 110 2.18 -17.10 7.57
C ARG A 110 1.31 -16.06 6.86
N PRO A 111 1.69 -15.64 5.65
CA PRO A 111 0.83 -14.76 4.88
C PRO A 111 -0.45 -15.52 4.52
N HIS A 112 -1.58 -14.86 4.69
CA HIS A 112 -2.85 -15.35 4.18
C HIS A 112 -2.83 -15.43 2.65
N MET A 113 -3.72 -16.23 2.06
CA MET A 113 -3.76 -16.41 0.61
C MET A 113 -3.99 -15.09 -0.13
N ASP A 114 -4.87 -14.22 0.36
CA ASP A 114 -5.12 -12.90 -0.25
C ASP A 114 -3.89 -11.99 -0.16
N ASN A 115 -3.15 -11.99 0.96
CA ASN A 115 -1.89 -11.28 1.10
C ASN A 115 -0.84 -11.80 0.10
N SER A 116 -0.71 -13.13 0.00
CA SER A 116 0.20 -13.77 -0.95
C SER A 116 -0.19 -13.47 -2.40
N ALA A 117 -1.48 -13.53 -2.74
CA ALA A 117 -1.96 -13.23 -4.08
C ALA A 117 -1.65 -11.78 -4.49
N TYR A 118 -1.84 -10.83 -3.58
CA TYR A 118 -1.51 -9.43 -3.82
C TYR A 118 0.00 -9.23 -4.04
N SER A 119 0.83 -9.70 -3.11
CA SER A 119 2.29 -9.58 -3.22
C SER A 119 2.84 -10.25 -4.46
N HIS A 120 2.34 -11.44 -4.81
CA HIS A 120 2.76 -12.17 -6.01
C HIS A 120 2.32 -11.48 -7.29
N TYR A 121 1.13 -10.88 -7.32
CA TYR A 121 0.68 -10.09 -8.46
C TYR A 121 1.61 -8.90 -8.72
N MET A 122 1.91 -8.11 -7.67
CA MET A 122 2.85 -6.99 -7.80
C MET A 122 4.25 -7.44 -8.22
N LEU A 123 4.74 -8.54 -7.64
CA LEU A 123 6.06 -9.10 -8.00
C LEU A 123 6.09 -9.55 -9.46
N TRP A 124 5.01 -10.17 -9.94
CA TRP A 124 4.89 -10.60 -11.34
C TRP A 124 4.91 -9.40 -12.27
N GLU A 125 4.15 -8.33 -11.99
CA GLU A 125 4.14 -7.10 -12.79
C GLU A 125 5.53 -6.43 -12.79
N ALA A 126 6.23 -6.39 -11.64
CA ALA A 126 7.58 -5.86 -11.53
C ALA A 126 8.61 -6.67 -12.34
N GLN A 127 8.44 -8.00 -12.42
CA GLN A 127 9.36 -8.87 -13.17
C GLN A 127 9.05 -8.90 -14.67
N ALA A 128 7.77 -8.91 -15.05
CA ALA A 128 7.34 -8.98 -16.45
C ALA A 128 7.44 -7.64 -17.17
N GLY A 129 7.29 -6.52 -16.45
CA GLY A 129 7.30 -5.17 -17.00
C GLY A 129 8.64 -4.44 -16.85
N ASP A 130 8.57 -3.14 -16.99
CA ASP A 130 9.65 -2.17 -16.80
C ASP A 130 9.56 -1.49 -15.42
N VAL A 131 10.44 -0.52 -15.17
CA VAL A 131 10.47 0.27 -13.93
C VAL A 131 9.12 0.96 -13.69
N LEU A 132 8.52 1.58 -14.72
CA LEU A 132 7.24 2.27 -14.60
C LEU A 132 6.12 1.31 -14.20
N THR A 133 6.07 0.14 -14.79
CA THR A 133 5.08 -0.90 -14.46
C THR A 133 5.17 -1.31 -12.98
N GLY A 134 6.40 -1.56 -12.51
CA GLY A 134 6.64 -1.93 -11.12
C GLY A 134 6.26 -0.81 -10.14
N LEU A 135 6.63 0.45 -10.44
CA LEU A 135 6.27 1.61 -9.61
C LEU A 135 4.76 1.81 -9.54
N VAL A 136 4.02 1.64 -10.64
CA VAL A 136 2.55 1.72 -10.64
C VAL A 136 1.93 0.64 -9.77
N ALA A 137 2.47 -0.58 -9.78
CA ALA A 137 2.00 -1.65 -8.90
C ALA A 137 2.26 -1.34 -7.41
N LEU A 138 3.39 -0.68 -7.07
CA LEU A 138 3.73 -0.28 -5.71
C LEU A 138 2.90 0.92 -5.22
N LEU A 139 2.61 1.90 -6.11
CA LEU A 139 1.99 3.16 -5.73
C LEU A 139 0.66 2.97 -5.00
N ASN A 140 -0.12 1.96 -5.38
CA ASN A 140 -1.48 1.85 -4.87
C ASN A 140 -1.50 1.81 -3.34
N CYS A 141 -0.73 0.94 -2.69
CA CYS A 141 -0.79 0.79 -1.24
C CYS A 141 -0.36 2.07 -0.51
N SER A 142 0.68 2.77 -0.98
CA SER A 142 1.13 4.00 -0.33
C SER A 142 0.12 5.13 -0.51
N TRP A 143 -0.43 5.31 -1.71
CA TRP A 143 -1.34 6.40 -2.00
C TRP A 143 -2.74 6.17 -1.41
N SER A 144 -3.26 4.95 -1.49
CA SER A 144 -4.58 4.62 -0.94
C SER A 144 -4.61 4.73 0.58
N TYR A 145 -3.53 4.34 1.27
CA TYR A 145 -3.42 4.45 2.73
C TYR A 145 -3.33 5.90 3.20
N ALA A 146 -2.58 6.76 2.50
CA ALA A 146 -2.60 8.21 2.75
C ALA A 146 -4.01 8.77 2.59
N TYR A 147 -4.68 8.45 1.48
CA TYR A 147 -6.06 8.87 1.21
C TYR A 147 -7.02 8.44 2.32
N VAL A 148 -6.97 7.16 2.72
CA VAL A 148 -7.82 6.62 3.78
C VAL A 148 -7.58 7.34 5.10
N ALA A 149 -6.32 7.48 5.50
CA ALA A 149 -5.98 8.12 6.78
C ALA A 149 -6.40 9.59 6.79
N GLU A 150 -6.14 10.35 5.73
CA GLU A 150 -6.52 11.76 5.63
C GLU A 150 -8.03 11.96 5.69
N GLU A 151 -8.80 11.15 4.94
CA GLU A 151 -10.26 11.27 4.92
C GLU A 151 -10.89 10.83 6.26
N MET A 152 -10.33 9.80 6.90
CA MET A 152 -10.85 9.35 8.20
C MET A 152 -10.51 10.34 9.31
N VAL A 153 -9.31 10.91 9.35
CA VAL A 153 -8.95 11.97 10.31
C VAL A 153 -9.81 13.23 10.13
N LYS A 154 -10.17 13.61 8.89
CA LYS A 154 -11.12 14.70 8.65
C LYS A 154 -12.51 14.42 9.23
N ARG A 155 -12.97 13.17 9.16
CA ARG A 155 -14.31 12.74 9.67
C ARG A 155 -14.30 12.50 11.17
N CYS A 156 -13.23 11.92 11.68
CA CYS A 156 -13.04 11.52 13.08
C CYS A 156 -11.66 12.04 13.56
N PRO A 157 -11.53 13.32 13.95
CA PRO A 157 -10.25 13.88 14.41
C PRO A 157 -9.69 13.14 15.65
N ASP A 158 -10.56 12.60 16.50
CA ASP A 158 -10.19 11.83 17.69
C ASP A 158 -9.48 10.50 17.36
N ALA A 159 -9.54 10.05 16.09
CA ALA A 159 -8.80 8.86 15.64
C ALA A 159 -7.30 8.97 15.93
N LEU A 160 -6.72 10.18 15.87
CA LEU A 160 -5.31 10.43 16.19
C LEU A 160 -4.95 10.20 17.65
N CYS A 161 -5.93 10.29 18.55
CA CYS A 161 -5.72 10.19 19.99
C CYS A 161 -5.94 8.76 20.53
N HIS A 162 -6.41 7.84 19.70
CA HIS A 162 -6.76 6.50 20.16
C HIS A 162 -5.49 5.70 20.53
N GLU A 163 -5.52 5.08 21.72
CA GLU A 163 -4.35 4.36 22.27
C GLU A 163 -3.79 3.29 21.31
N ASN A 164 -4.66 2.49 20.70
CA ASN A 164 -4.28 1.36 19.85
C ASN A 164 -4.13 1.71 18.37
N TYR A 165 -4.78 2.79 17.88
CA TYR A 165 -4.85 3.06 16.43
C TYR A 165 -4.32 4.44 16.04
N GLY A 166 -4.21 5.37 17.00
CA GLY A 166 -3.80 6.75 16.72
C GLY A 166 -2.45 6.85 16.02
N ALA A 167 -1.48 6.02 16.41
CA ALA A 167 -0.17 6.01 15.80
C ALA A 167 -0.20 5.57 14.31
N TRP A 168 -1.15 4.70 13.93
CA TRP A 168 -1.36 4.31 12.54
C TRP A 168 -1.82 5.52 11.71
N PHE A 169 -2.87 6.22 12.16
CA PHE A 169 -3.35 7.43 11.48
C PHE A 169 -2.27 8.51 11.42
N ALA A 170 -1.59 8.78 12.55
CA ALA A 170 -0.53 9.79 12.63
C ALA A 170 0.62 9.53 11.64
N GLY A 171 1.00 8.27 11.44
CA GLY A 171 2.01 7.88 10.46
C GLY A 171 1.61 8.27 9.04
N TYR A 172 0.44 7.84 8.60
CA TYR A 172 -0.04 8.06 7.22
C TYR A 172 -0.44 9.49 6.89
N VAL A 173 -0.79 10.34 7.89
CA VAL A 173 -1.04 11.77 7.68
C VAL A 173 0.19 12.65 7.91
N SER A 174 1.35 12.06 8.24
CA SER A 174 2.58 12.82 8.46
C SER A 174 3.06 13.52 7.19
N GLU A 175 3.79 14.62 7.36
CA GLU A 175 4.40 15.34 6.23
C GLU A 175 5.43 14.46 5.52
N GLU A 176 6.26 13.73 6.28
CA GLU A 176 7.24 12.79 5.76
C GLU A 176 6.60 11.75 4.83
N TYR A 177 5.47 11.15 5.23
CA TYR A 177 4.76 10.17 4.42
C TYR A 177 4.20 10.77 3.13
N ARG A 178 3.65 12.00 3.21
CA ARG A 178 3.15 12.73 2.04
C ARG A 178 4.24 13.04 1.04
N GLU A 179 5.40 13.49 1.53
CA GLU A 179 6.56 13.82 0.68
C GLU A 179 7.08 12.58 -0.04
N THR A 180 7.24 11.46 0.67
CA THR A 180 7.64 10.17 0.06
C THR A 180 6.64 9.72 -0.99
N ASN A 181 5.34 9.76 -0.67
CA ASN A 181 4.28 9.38 -1.59
C ASN A 181 4.25 10.29 -2.83
N GLN A 182 4.42 11.59 -2.65
CA GLN A 182 4.49 12.54 -3.76
C GLN A 182 5.71 12.30 -4.66
N ALA A 183 6.86 11.96 -4.07
CA ALA A 183 8.06 11.62 -4.84
C ALA A 183 7.83 10.39 -5.73
N LEU A 184 7.12 9.37 -5.24
CA LEU A 184 6.74 8.20 -6.03
C LEU A 184 5.80 8.57 -7.18
N ILE A 185 4.79 9.40 -6.91
CA ILE A 185 3.86 9.92 -7.91
C ILE A 185 4.61 10.71 -8.99
N ASP A 186 5.54 11.59 -8.60
CA ASP A 186 6.31 12.41 -9.54
C ASP A 186 7.22 11.54 -10.43
N GLN A 187 7.80 10.45 -9.90
CA GLN A 187 8.56 9.49 -10.70
C GLN A 187 7.68 8.79 -11.74
N ILE A 188 6.48 8.39 -11.36
CA ILE A 188 5.51 7.76 -12.26
C ILE A 188 5.07 8.73 -13.35
N ASP A 189 4.79 9.97 -12.99
CA ASP A 189 4.43 11.02 -13.98
C ASP A 189 5.56 11.31 -14.95
N ARG A 190 6.81 11.36 -14.44
CA ARG A 190 8.00 11.59 -15.26
C ARG A 190 8.24 10.43 -16.26
N LEU A 191 8.21 9.20 -15.78
CA LEU A 191 8.42 8.02 -16.62
C LEU A 191 7.25 7.78 -17.59
N GLY A 192 6.03 8.09 -17.18
CA GLY A 192 4.82 7.93 -17.97
C GLY A 192 4.58 9.03 -19.00
N ALA A 193 5.39 10.11 -19.01
CA ALA A 193 5.16 11.28 -19.87
C ALA A 193 5.14 10.98 -21.38
N SER A 194 5.86 9.94 -21.80
CA SER A 194 5.95 9.49 -23.21
C SER A 194 5.16 8.22 -23.49
N ALA A 195 4.39 7.70 -22.52
CA ALA A 195 3.61 6.48 -22.70
C ALA A 195 2.46 6.71 -23.69
N ASP A 196 2.24 5.75 -24.57
CA ASP A 196 1.09 5.75 -25.46
C ASP A 196 -0.20 5.33 -24.71
N GLU A 197 -1.34 5.54 -25.35
CA GLU A 197 -2.63 5.26 -24.71
C GLU A 197 -2.82 3.77 -24.37
N GLU A 198 -2.27 2.84 -25.14
CA GLU A 198 -2.34 1.41 -24.85
C GLU A 198 -1.59 1.09 -23.56
N THR A 199 -0.38 1.62 -23.41
CA THR A 199 0.44 1.50 -22.20
C THR A 199 -0.27 2.13 -20.99
N ILE A 200 -0.83 3.34 -21.14
CA ILE A 200 -1.59 4.02 -20.07
C ILE A 200 -2.77 3.16 -19.62
N GLN A 201 -3.56 2.61 -20.54
CA GLN A 201 -4.70 1.76 -20.20
C GLN A 201 -4.27 0.48 -19.47
N ARG A 202 -3.16 -0.14 -19.89
CA ARG A 202 -2.58 -1.29 -19.19
C ARG A 202 -2.16 -0.94 -17.76
N LEU A 203 -1.46 0.18 -17.58
CA LEU A 203 -1.02 0.66 -16.26
C LEU A 203 -2.20 1.00 -15.35
N CYS A 204 -3.26 1.63 -15.89
CA CYS A 204 -4.50 1.87 -15.16
C CYS A 204 -5.16 0.55 -14.72
N GLY A 205 -5.13 -0.49 -15.54
CA GLY A 205 -5.63 -1.83 -15.20
C GLY A 205 -4.83 -2.49 -14.08
N ILE A 206 -3.51 -2.35 -14.08
CA ILE A 206 -2.63 -2.84 -13.00
C ILE A 206 -2.96 -2.13 -11.69
N PHE A 207 -3.03 -0.80 -11.72
CA PHE A 207 -3.35 0.02 -10.54
C PHE A 207 -4.73 -0.34 -9.96
N GLU A 208 -5.75 -0.45 -10.80
CA GLU A 208 -7.09 -0.88 -10.38
C GLU A 208 -7.08 -2.29 -9.76
N THR A 209 -6.31 -3.21 -10.32
CA THR A 209 -6.18 -4.57 -9.78
C THR A 209 -5.54 -4.55 -8.40
N CYS A 210 -4.49 -3.75 -8.18
CA CYS A 210 -3.89 -3.54 -6.86
C CYS A 210 -4.91 -2.95 -5.87
N CYS A 211 -5.73 -1.98 -6.30
CA CYS A 211 -6.81 -1.45 -5.46
C CYS A 211 -7.83 -2.53 -5.04
N ARG A 212 -8.18 -3.44 -5.93
CA ARG A 212 -9.08 -4.55 -5.60
C ARG A 212 -8.45 -5.54 -4.60
N PHE A 213 -7.12 -5.76 -4.70
CA PHE A 213 -6.40 -6.54 -3.71
C PHE A 213 -6.35 -5.85 -2.34
N ASP A 214 -6.23 -4.53 -2.27
CA ASP A 214 -6.34 -3.79 -1.01
C ASP A 214 -7.69 -3.99 -0.33
N LEU A 215 -8.81 -3.95 -1.09
CA LEU A 215 -10.12 -4.26 -0.52
C LEU A 215 -10.17 -5.67 0.05
N ARG A 216 -9.66 -6.66 -0.68
CA ARG A 216 -9.58 -8.04 -0.19
C ARG A 216 -8.67 -8.15 1.03
N PHE A 217 -7.60 -7.37 1.10
CA PHE A 217 -6.75 -7.31 2.29
C PHE A 217 -7.52 -6.77 3.50
N TRP A 218 -8.34 -5.70 3.33
CA TRP A 218 -9.22 -5.21 4.39
C TRP A 218 -10.28 -6.25 4.81
N ASP A 219 -10.89 -6.96 3.87
CA ASP A 219 -11.82 -8.06 4.15
C ASP A 219 -11.13 -9.17 4.96
N MET A 220 -9.97 -9.61 4.51
CA MET A 220 -9.15 -10.65 5.15
C MET A 220 -8.82 -10.29 6.61
N VAL A 221 -8.34 -9.08 6.86
CA VAL A 221 -7.96 -8.68 8.23
C VAL A 221 -9.18 -8.42 9.11
N TYR A 222 -10.31 -8.01 8.54
CA TYR A 222 -11.55 -7.84 9.28
C TYR A 222 -12.15 -9.17 9.71
N THR A 223 -12.09 -10.18 8.89
CA THR A 223 -12.57 -11.54 9.17
C THR A 223 -11.54 -12.42 9.85
N MET A 224 -10.29 -11.94 10.00
CA MET A 224 -9.15 -12.69 10.53
C MET A 224 -8.86 -14.00 9.75
N GLY A 225 -9.16 -13.98 8.43
CA GLY A 225 -8.98 -15.13 7.55
C GLY A 225 -10.08 -16.19 7.64
N GLU A 226 -11.18 -15.93 8.37
CA GLU A 226 -12.25 -16.92 8.57
C GLU A 226 -13.16 -17.12 7.34
N ASN A 227 -13.01 -16.31 6.30
CA ASN A 227 -13.81 -16.39 5.07
C ASN A 227 -13.20 -17.32 4.03
N GLY A 228 -13.15 -18.60 4.35
CA GLY A 228 -12.90 -19.65 3.37
C GLY A 228 -11.45 -20.09 3.26
N ASP A 229 -11.30 -21.39 3.29
CA ASP A 229 -10.11 -22.20 3.05
C ASP A 229 -9.11 -22.30 4.22
N ASP A 230 -9.60 -22.88 5.30
CA ASP A 230 -8.74 -23.79 6.08
C ASP A 230 -8.57 -25.07 5.23
N PRO A 231 -7.33 -25.48 4.87
CA PRO A 231 -7.10 -26.66 4.05
C PRO A 231 -7.41 -27.97 4.78
#